data_679d9d5a0bbdaf6be3ec76b1fcb1da34
#
_entry.id   679d9d5a0bbdaf6be3ec76b1fcb1da34
#
_cell.length_a   1.000
_cell.length_b   1.000
_cell.length_c   1.000
_cell.angle_alpha   90.00
_cell.angle_beta   90.00
_cell.angle_gamma   90.00
#
_symmetry.space_group_name_H-M   'P 1'
#
loop_
_entity.id
_entity.type
_entity.pdbx_description
1 polymer ?
#
loop_
_entity_poly.entity_id
_entity_poly.type
_entity_poly.pdbx_seq_one_letter_code
_entity_poly.pdbx_strand_id
1 'polypeptide(L)'
;MLAATAWSDDENRRMKKFKAGVGVIAAVAVGAYVATGLRYAAYAPQKSDHYIWAVYHVHSTMSDGLQSPEEIAVQARETGISLVLLTDHGRPNVASSSFRKIIDGVTIVGGSEASLPDGHLTFFGAQEAPGFLLSSFPPGAMDDARGWGAFPVLAYPDDPDFGWRYWDIGLRPGGIEVLNLFTSLRGTSWPERLRLGMYYPFSHYYFLKSIAIPAESLAHWDGFLQRGKIWGFEASDAHGGFRVGSWLEMKVPSYADTFSFVGMGISRRYEADPEAAVRSGDFFNCIRGAGEPERFEFSAHSGFQDFPSGDDAPLNSSLHVLVQVANQAVRVVLKKDGAAAREIVGDHLDLEDAPAGVYRVEVFLVGHPLLRADVPWILSNPIFVGTERETLPARRFTTIRAQLGPRAEWYKR
;
A
#
# COMPACT_ATOMS: atom_id res chain seq x y z
N MET A 1 11.52 -42.68 -54.86
CA MET A 1 11.27 -43.70 -53.83
C MET A 1 12.03 -43.30 -52.55
N LEU A 2 11.35 -42.74 -51.58
CA LEU A 2 11.91 -42.48 -50.27
C LEU A 2 11.67 -43.73 -49.40
N ALA A 3 12.74 -44.42 -49.03
CA ALA A 3 12.67 -45.59 -48.17
C ALA A 3 12.32 -45.12 -46.74
N ALA A 4 11.13 -45.46 -46.28
CA ALA A 4 10.74 -45.31 -44.88
C ALA A 4 11.57 -46.33 -44.07
N THR A 5 12.56 -45.88 -43.35
CA THR A 5 13.30 -46.72 -42.38
C THR A 5 12.35 -47.09 -41.23
N ALA A 6 11.88 -48.33 -41.22
CA ALA A 6 11.15 -48.91 -40.10
C ALA A 6 12.13 -49.03 -38.91
N TRP A 7 11.74 -48.44 -37.74
CA TRP A 7 12.49 -48.59 -36.51
C TRP A 7 12.55 -50.04 -36.06
N SER A 8 13.72 -50.46 -35.51
CA SER A 8 13.86 -51.78 -34.94
C SER A 8 12.94 -52.02 -33.74
N ASP A 9 12.56 -53.28 -33.48
CA ASP A 9 11.70 -53.62 -32.31
C ASP A 9 12.32 -53.20 -30.99
N ASP A 10 13.65 -53.14 -30.87
CA ASP A 10 14.35 -52.66 -29.68
C ASP A 10 14.26 -51.14 -29.52
N GLU A 11 14.35 -50.37 -30.59
CA GLU A 11 14.15 -48.93 -30.60
C GLU A 11 12.69 -48.57 -30.24
N ASN A 12 11.71 -49.31 -30.74
CA ASN A 12 10.32 -49.18 -30.39
C ASN A 12 10.05 -49.44 -28.89
N ARG A 13 10.70 -50.49 -28.31
CA ARG A 13 10.62 -50.79 -26.89
C ARG A 13 11.26 -49.71 -26.02
N ARG A 14 12.42 -49.19 -26.40
CA ARG A 14 13.11 -48.08 -25.71
C ARG A 14 12.26 -46.81 -25.75
N MET A 15 11.68 -46.48 -26.90
CA MET A 15 10.78 -45.35 -27.07
C MET A 15 9.54 -45.47 -26.20
N LYS A 16 8.90 -46.67 -26.13
CA LYS A 16 7.73 -46.91 -25.22
C LYS A 16 8.11 -46.75 -23.75
N LYS A 17 9.27 -47.27 -23.30
CA LYS A 17 9.77 -47.09 -21.94
C LYS A 17 10.05 -45.63 -21.63
N PHE A 18 10.67 -44.88 -22.56
CA PHE A 18 10.94 -43.44 -22.44
C PHE A 18 9.64 -42.64 -22.32
N LYS A 19 8.67 -42.88 -23.22
CA LYS A 19 7.34 -42.22 -23.15
C LYS A 19 6.60 -42.51 -21.86
N ALA A 20 6.66 -43.78 -21.37
CA ALA A 20 6.09 -44.16 -20.09
C ALA A 20 6.78 -43.44 -18.92
N GLY A 21 8.10 -43.33 -18.93
CA GLY A 21 8.88 -42.60 -17.93
C GLY A 21 8.54 -41.12 -17.92
N VAL A 22 8.45 -40.46 -19.08
CA VAL A 22 8.04 -39.07 -19.22
C VAL A 22 6.60 -38.86 -18.69
N GLY A 23 5.69 -39.81 -19.02
CA GLY A 23 4.31 -39.78 -18.51
C GLY A 23 4.22 -39.85 -16.99
N VAL A 24 5.01 -40.70 -16.35
CA VAL A 24 5.09 -40.81 -14.88
C VAL A 24 5.64 -39.53 -14.27
N ILE A 25 6.71 -38.95 -14.81
CA ILE A 25 7.29 -37.69 -14.33
C ILE A 25 6.26 -36.57 -14.44
N ALA A 26 5.60 -36.45 -15.59
CA ALA A 26 4.55 -35.47 -15.79
C ALA A 26 3.39 -35.62 -14.80
N ALA A 27 2.92 -36.85 -14.54
CA ALA A 27 1.86 -37.14 -13.58
C ALA A 27 2.27 -36.76 -12.14
N VAL A 28 3.51 -37.07 -11.75
CA VAL A 28 4.06 -36.66 -10.45
C VAL A 28 4.18 -35.14 -10.34
N ALA A 29 4.64 -34.46 -11.39
CA ALA A 29 4.74 -33.00 -11.41
C ALA A 29 3.36 -32.32 -11.29
N VAL A 30 2.36 -32.82 -12.03
CA VAL A 30 0.96 -32.35 -11.93
C VAL A 30 0.38 -32.62 -10.57
N GLY A 31 0.60 -33.83 -10.01
CA GLY A 31 0.16 -34.15 -8.66
C GLY A 31 0.78 -33.26 -7.59
N ALA A 32 2.07 -32.98 -7.68
CA ALA A 32 2.78 -32.08 -6.77
C ALA A 32 2.27 -30.62 -6.91
N TYR A 33 2.03 -30.14 -8.14
CA TYR A 33 1.44 -28.84 -8.41
C TYR A 33 0.05 -28.70 -7.77
N VAL A 34 -0.85 -29.65 -8.00
CA VAL A 34 -2.20 -29.64 -7.46
C VAL A 34 -2.17 -29.72 -5.92
N ALA A 35 -1.36 -30.63 -5.35
CA ALA A 35 -1.24 -30.77 -3.89
C ALA A 35 -0.71 -29.46 -3.24
N THR A 36 0.24 -28.79 -3.88
CA THR A 36 0.76 -27.48 -3.43
C THR A 36 -0.33 -26.40 -3.54
N GLY A 37 -1.04 -26.36 -4.67
CA GLY A 37 -2.13 -25.43 -4.89
C GLY A 37 -3.25 -25.59 -3.85
N LEU A 38 -3.63 -26.83 -3.52
CA LEU A 38 -4.64 -27.09 -2.49
C LEU A 38 -4.23 -26.61 -1.09
N ARG A 39 -2.92 -26.65 -0.76
CA ARG A 39 -2.43 -26.05 0.51
C ARG A 39 -2.65 -24.56 0.54
N TYR A 40 -2.42 -23.86 -0.58
CA TYR A 40 -2.70 -22.43 -0.67
C TYR A 40 -4.20 -22.13 -0.68
N ALA A 41 -5.02 -22.97 -1.31
CA ALA A 41 -6.48 -22.85 -1.29
C ALA A 41 -7.07 -22.99 0.11
N ALA A 42 -6.43 -23.75 0.99
CA ALA A 42 -6.83 -23.92 2.39
C ALA A 42 -6.41 -22.73 3.27
N TYR A 43 -5.59 -21.79 2.77
CA TYR A 43 -5.17 -20.63 3.52
C TYR A 43 -6.31 -19.61 3.62
N ALA A 44 -6.62 -19.20 4.84
CA ALA A 44 -7.55 -18.11 5.15
C ALA A 44 -6.89 -17.19 6.19
N PRO A 45 -6.73 -15.89 5.90
CA PRO A 45 -6.20 -14.96 6.88
C PRO A 45 -7.19 -14.75 8.01
N GLN A 46 -6.67 -14.57 9.22
CA GLN A 46 -7.48 -14.13 10.35
C GLN A 46 -8.11 -12.76 10.03
N LYS A 47 -9.37 -12.59 10.41
CA LYS A 47 -10.09 -11.32 10.31
C LYS A 47 -10.36 -10.75 11.69
N SER A 48 -10.44 -9.44 11.79
CA SER A 48 -10.69 -8.70 13.02
C SER A 48 -11.71 -7.59 12.77
N ASP A 49 -12.65 -7.43 13.69
CA ASP A 49 -13.62 -6.33 13.71
C ASP A 49 -13.25 -5.20 14.68
N HIS A 50 -12.07 -5.27 15.27
CA HIS A 50 -11.59 -4.23 16.22
C HIS A 50 -11.26 -2.91 15.56
N TYR A 51 -11.02 -2.91 14.24
CA TYR A 51 -10.62 -1.73 13.47
C TYR A 51 -11.62 -1.39 12.38
N ILE A 52 -11.64 -0.11 12.02
CA ILE A 52 -12.16 0.37 10.75
C ILE A 52 -11.04 0.18 9.74
N TRP A 53 -11.33 -0.52 8.64
CA TRP A 53 -10.33 -0.71 7.58
C TRP A 53 -10.52 0.31 6.47
N ALA A 54 -9.41 0.91 6.05
CA ALA A 54 -9.36 1.83 4.92
C ALA A 54 -8.38 1.33 3.85
N VAL A 55 -8.62 1.70 2.61
CA VAL A 55 -7.69 1.50 1.50
C VAL A 55 -7.38 2.82 0.81
N TYR A 56 -6.15 2.95 0.37
CA TYR A 56 -5.64 4.12 -0.29
C TYR A 56 -5.02 3.74 -1.65
N HIS A 57 -4.98 4.69 -2.58
CA HIS A 57 -4.52 4.57 -3.95
C HIS A 57 -5.41 3.58 -4.72
N VAL A 58 -6.56 4.08 -5.16
CA VAL A 58 -7.57 3.30 -5.88
C VAL A 58 -8.02 4.09 -7.11
N HIS A 59 -8.03 3.43 -8.26
CA HIS A 59 -8.49 4.00 -9.52
C HIS A 59 -9.90 3.50 -9.84
N SER A 60 -10.72 4.36 -10.43
CA SER A 60 -12.08 4.05 -10.86
C SER A 60 -12.26 4.26 -12.38
N THR A 61 -13.49 4.09 -12.87
CA THR A 61 -13.83 4.44 -14.25
C THR A 61 -13.73 5.94 -14.56
N MET A 62 -13.42 6.77 -13.56
CA MET A 62 -13.09 8.19 -13.80
C MET A 62 -11.67 8.37 -14.38
N SER A 63 -10.86 7.30 -14.40
CA SER A 63 -9.59 7.21 -15.14
C SER A 63 -9.49 5.87 -15.87
N ASP A 64 -8.66 4.94 -15.41
CA ASP A 64 -8.36 3.68 -16.06
C ASP A 64 -8.73 2.43 -15.22
N GLY A 65 -9.32 2.62 -14.05
CA GLY A 65 -9.92 1.55 -13.27
C GLY A 65 -11.13 0.92 -14.01
N LEU A 66 -11.42 -0.35 -13.69
CA LEU A 66 -12.44 -1.11 -14.42
C LEU A 66 -13.86 -0.95 -13.88
N GLN A 67 -14.05 -0.32 -12.72
CA GLN A 67 -15.36 -0.21 -12.06
C GLN A 67 -15.65 1.21 -11.58
N SER A 68 -16.95 1.53 -11.49
CA SER A 68 -17.42 2.78 -10.91
C SER A 68 -17.19 2.83 -9.39
N PRO A 69 -17.18 4.02 -8.77
CA PRO A 69 -17.11 4.13 -7.33
C PRO A 69 -18.18 3.34 -6.58
N GLU A 70 -19.36 3.21 -7.16
CA GLU A 70 -20.48 2.43 -6.62
C GLU A 70 -20.16 0.92 -6.61
N GLU A 71 -19.60 0.39 -7.68
CA GLU A 71 -19.18 -1.01 -7.76
C GLU A 71 -17.98 -1.30 -6.87
N ILE A 72 -17.05 -0.34 -6.75
CA ILE A 72 -15.91 -0.41 -5.83
C ILE A 72 -16.41 -0.47 -4.37
N ALA A 73 -17.42 0.32 -4.01
CA ALA A 73 -18.00 0.30 -2.66
C ALA A 73 -18.57 -1.08 -2.28
N VAL A 74 -19.20 -1.78 -3.22
CA VAL A 74 -19.69 -3.15 -2.98
C VAL A 74 -18.55 -4.08 -2.63
N GLN A 75 -17.47 -4.10 -3.41
CA GLN A 75 -16.31 -4.96 -3.15
C GLN A 75 -15.55 -4.55 -1.86
N ALA A 76 -15.48 -3.25 -1.58
CA ALA A 76 -14.92 -2.73 -0.33
C ALA A 76 -15.69 -3.27 0.88
N ARG A 77 -17.02 -3.18 0.87
CA ARG A 77 -17.87 -3.72 1.93
C ARG A 77 -17.70 -5.23 2.12
N GLU A 78 -17.64 -6.00 1.02
CA GLU A 78 -17.45 -7.46 1.04
C GLU A 78 -16.12 -7.86 1.69
N THR A 79 -15.11 -7.00 1.61
CA THR A 79 -13.79 -7.21 2.22
C THR A 79 -13.61 -6.52 3.57
N GLY A 80 -14.68 -5.92 4.11
CA GLY A 80 -14.67 -5.23 5.40
C GLY A 80 -13.99 -3.86 5.37
N ILE A 81 -13.83 -3.24 4.20
CA ILE A 81 -13.33 -1.88 4.04
C ILE A 81 -14.47 -0.88 4.25
N SER A 82 -14.25 0.15 5.06
CA SER A 82 -15.22 1.20 5.37
C SER A 82 -14.83 2.57 4.79
N LEU A 83 -13.55 2.76 4.41
CA LEU A 83 -13.06 3.98 3.75
C LEU A 83 -12.23 3.63 2.51
N VAL A 84 -12.58 4.22 1.38
CA VAL A 84 -11.82 4.13 0.12
C VAL A 84 -11.35 5.52 -0.27
N LEU A 85 -10.03 5.68 -0.44
CA LEU A 85 -9.41 6.90 -0.93
C LEU A 85 -9.06 6.71 -2.41
N LEU A 86 -9.89 7.31 -3.29
CA LEU A 86 -9.67 7.28 -4.74
C LEU A 86 -8.55 8.25 -5.13
N THR A 87 -7.80 7.88 -6.18
CA THR A 87 -6.70 8.69 -6.71
C THR A 87 -6.65 8.59 -8.25
N ASP A 88 -7.77 8.75 -8.92
CA ASP A 88 -7.87 8.66 -10.38
C ASP A 88 -6.88 9.56 -11.12
N HIS A 89 -6.29 9.08 -12.19
CA HIS A 89 -5.30 9.83 -12.97
C HIS A 89 -5.81 11.18 -13.46
N GLY A 90 -5.00 12.23 -13.31
CA GLY A 90 -5.27 13.58 -13.77
C GLY A 90 -4.42 14.65 -13.10
N ARG A 91 -4.45 15.87 -13.64
CA ARG A 91 -3.67 17.00 -13.10
C ARG A 91 -4.51 18.26 -12.85
N PRO A 92 -5.53 18.27 -12.01
CA PRO A 92 -6.18 17.15 -11.32
C PRO A 92 -7.22 16.43 -12.17
N ASN A 93 -7.67 15.24 -11.72
CA ASN A 93 -8.95 14.69 -12.16
C ASN A 93 -10.06 15.36 -11.34
N VAL A 94 -10.74 16.33 -11.93
CA VAL A 94 -11.73 17.16 -11.22
C VAL A 94 -12.94 16.32 -10.78
N ALA A 95 -13.37 15.36 -11.61
CA ALA A 95 -14.52 14.51 -11.29
C ALA A 95 -14.24 13.66 -10.06
N SER A 96 -13.10 12.98 -10.05
CA SER A 96 -12.69 12.15 -8.90
C SER A 96 -12.38 13.01 -7.68
N SER A 97 -11.58 14.08 -7.80
CA SER A 97 -11.20 14.94 -6.66
C SER A 97 -12.37 15.62 -5.98
N SER A 98 -13.49 15.80 -6.67
CA SER A 98 -14.73 16.36 -6.12
C SER A 98 -15.71 15.29 -5.62
N PHE A 99 -15.35 14.00 -5.77
CA PHE A 99 -16.22 12.89 -5.39
C PHE A 99 -16.12 12.63 -3.89
N ARG A 100 -17.27 12.71 -3.20
CA ARG A 100 -17.39 12.34 -1.79
C ARG A 100 -18.79 11.79 -1.55
N LYS A 101 -18.87 10.53 -1.15
CA LYS A 101 -20.15 9.85 -0.97
C LYS A 101 -20.05 8.69 0.01
N ILE A 102 -21.10 8.44 0.77
CA ILE A 102 -21.25 7.19 1.52
C ILE A 102 -22.17 6.28 0.70
N ILE A 103 -21.69 5.10 0.36
CA ILE A 103 -22.39 4.11 -0.46
C ILE A 103 -22.40 2.80 0.31
N ASP A 104 -23.58 2.31 0.69
CA ASP A 104 -23.78 1.06 1.43
C ASP A 104 -22.90 0.95 2.69
N GLY A 105 -22.69 2.07 3.40
CA GLY A 105 -21.88 2.15 4.61
C GLY A 105 -20.38 2.30 4.37
N VAL A 106 -19.94 2.36 3.11
CA VAL A 106 -18.55 2.66 2.74
C VAL A 106 -18.42 4.14 2.41
N THR A 107 -17.52 4.83 3.07
CA THR A 107 -17.13 6.21 2.74
C THR A 107 -16.16 6.20 1.58
N ILE A 108 -16.48 6.89 0.50
CA ILE A 108 -15.58 7.11 -0.63
C ILE A 108 -15.18 8.57 -0.66
N VAL A 109 -13.89 8.81 -0.63
CA VAL A 109 -13.27 10.13 -0.69
C VAL A 109 -12.41 10.20 -1.94
N GLY A 110 -12.72 11.13 -2.81
CA GLY A 110 -12.03 11.30 -4.08
C GLY A 110 -10.73 12.08 -3.98
N GLY A 111 -9.91 11.88 -5.00
CA GLY A 111 -8.59 12.48 -5.14
C GLY A 111 -8.08 12.36 -6.56
N SER A 112 -6.80 12.57 -6.75
CA SER A 112 -6.12 12.39 -8.03
C SER A 112 -4.72 11.84 -7.88
N GLU A 113 -4.24 11.16 -8.92
CA GLU A 113 -2.84 10.89 -9.17
C GLU A 113 -2.35 11.71 -10.34
N ALA A 114 -1.38 12.58 -10.07
CA ALA A 114 -0.79 13.47 -11.05
C ALA A 114 0.61 12.99 -11.44
N SER A 115 0.82 12.69 -12.74
CA SER A 115 2.17 12.51 -13.29
C SER A 115 2.85 13.87 -13.40
N LEU A 116 3.97 14.03 -12.70
CA LEU A 116 4.84 15.20 -12.74
C LEU A 116 6.17 14.84 -13.44
N PRO A 117 6.96 15.81 -13.91
CA PRO A 117 8.23 15.51 -14.58
C PRO A 117 9.21 14.67 -13.75
N ASP A 118 9.13 14.79 -12.42
CA ASP A 118 10.11 14.23 -11.47
C ASP A 118 9.54 13.11 -10.60
N GLY A 119 8.32 12.65 -10.84
CA GLY A 119 7.66 11.58 -10.07
C GLY A 119 6.14 11.71 -10.08
N HIS A 120 5.47 10.93 -9.28
CA HIS A 120 4.02 10.93 -9.20
C HIS A 120 3.53 11.43 -7.85
N LEU A 121 2.51 12.28 -7.88
CA LEU A 121 1.87 12.85 -6.70
C LEU A 121 0.42 12.42 -6.66
N THR A 122 0.04 11.69 -5.63
CA THR A 122 -1.37 11.51 -5.31
C THR A 122 -1.82 12.57 -4.32
N PHE A 123 -3.10 12.85 -4.30
CA PHE A 123 -3.74 13.61 -3.23
C PHE A 123 -5.19 13.18 -3.09
N PHE A 124 -5.78 13.33 -1.91
CA PHE A 124 -7.18 12.99 -1.64
C PHE A 124 -7.85 14.02 -0.73
N GLY A 125 -9.18 13.98 -0.69
CA GLY A 125 -9.99 14.70 0.26
C GLY A 125 -9.98 16.22 0.08
N ALA A 126 -9.96 16.70 -1.17
CA ALA A 126 -10.10 18.13 -1.46
C ALA A 126 -11.41 18.66 -0.85
N GLN A 127 -11.32 19.81 -0.15
CA GLN A 127 -12.48 20.49 0.45
C GLN A 127 -13.12 21.43 -0.58
N GLU A 128 -12.35 21.90 -1.54
CA GLU A 128 -12.78 22.73 -2.67
C GLU A 128 -12.48 22.01 -3.98
N ALA A 129 -13.40 22.12 -4.96
CA ALA A 129 -13.16 21.54 -6.27
C ALA A 129 -11.92 22.17 -6.92
N PRO A 130 -10.99 21.37 -7.47
CA PRO A 130 -9.82 21.89 -8.15
C PRO A 130 -10.19 22.80 -9.32
N GLY A 131 -9.81 24.07 -9.25
CA GLY A 131 -10.19 25.09 -10.23
C GLY A 131 -9.12 25.39 -11.29
N PHE A 132 -7.94 24.72 -11.22
CA PHE A 132 -6.82 24.95 -12.13
C PHE A 132 -5.89 23.74 -12.20
N LEU A 133 -5.02 23.71 -13.21
CA LEU A 133 -4.02 22.63 -13.34
C LEU A 133 -2.94 22.75 -12.25
N LEU A 134 -2.56 21.61 -11.69
CA LEU A 134 -1.41 21.52 -10.79
C LEU A 134 -0.14 22.06 -11.44
N SER A 135 0.69 22.69 -10.64
CA SER A 135 2.05 23.09 -11.03
C SER A 135 2.84 21.90 -11.60
N SER A 136 3.69 22.14 -12.59
CA SER A 136 4.66 21.14 -13.05
C SER A 136 5.85 21.01 -12.10
N PHE A 137 6.07 22.00 -11.23
CA PHE A 137 7.09 21.96 -10.19
C PHE A 137 6.54 21.24 -8.97
N PRO A 138 7.14 20.12 -8.52
CA PRO A 138 6.55 19.25 -7.49
C PRO A 138 6.19 19.94 -6.17
N PRO A 139 7.04 20.77 -5.55
CA PRO A 139 6.65 21.53 -4.36
C PRO A 139 5.42 22.42 -4.58
N GLY A 140 5.35 23.07 -5.75
CA GLY A 140 4.20 23.88 -6.14
C GLY A 140 2.93 23.04 -6.32
N ALA A 141 3.03 21.82 -6.86
CA ALA A 141 1.90 20.90 -6.98
C ALA A 141 1.35 20.48 -5.61
N MET A 142 2.24 20.21 -4.64
CA MET A 142 1.84 19.90 -3.27
C MET A 142 1.15 21.08 -2.57
N ASP A 143 1.65 22.30 -2.79
CA ASP A 143 1.04 23.51 -2.25
C ASP A 143 -0.31 23.81 -2.93
N ASP A 144 -0.44 23.57 -4.24
CA ASP A 144 -1.71 23.66 -4.97
C ASP A 144 -2.74 22.68 -4.39
N ALA A 145 -2.36 21.40 -4.19
CA ALA A 145 -3.24 20.40 -3.59
C ALA A 145 -3.71 20.81 -2.19
N ARG A 146 -2.80 21.29 -1.33
CA ARG A 146 -3.16 21.82 -0.02
C ARG A 146 -4.05 23.06 -0.10
N GLY A 147 -3.86 23.90 -1.11
CA GLY A 147 -4.72 25.06 -1.36
C GLY A 147 -6.17 24.68 -1.61
N TRP A 148 -6.45 23.47 -2.07
CA TRP A 148 -7.80 22.87 -2.17
C TRP A 148 -8.23 22.12 -0.91
N GLY A 149 -7.43 22.11 0.16
CA GLY A 149 -7.66 21.33 1.38
C GLY A 149 -7.36 19.84 1.21
N ALA A 150 -6.74 19.44 0.10
CA ALA A 150 -6.35 18.04 -0.14
C ALA A 150 -5.06 17.66 0.60
N PHE A 151 -4.89 16.36 0.80
CA PHE A 151 -3.73 15.77 1.46
C PHE A 151 -2.78 15.15 0.43
N PRO A 152 -1.60 15.75 0.15
CA PRO A 152 -0.67 15.27 -0.87
C PRO A 152 0.23 14.14 -0.36
N VAL A 153 0.40 13.09 -1.17
CA VAL A 153 1.23 11.92 -0.87
C VAL A 153 2.17 11.63 -2.04
N LEU A 154 3.45 11.37 -1.78
CA LEU A 154 4.41 10.90 -2.78
C LEU A 154 4.05 9.46 -3.18
N ALA A 155 3.67 9.25 -4.43
CA ALA A 155 3.34 7.93 -4.94
C ALA A 155 4.61 7.18 -5.38
N TYR A 156 4.66 5.89 -5.10
CA TYR A 156 5.71 4.90 -5.43
C TYR A 156 7.12 5.51 -5.61
N PRO A 157 7.64 6.14 -4.53
CA PRO A 157 8.80 7.03 -4.62
C PRO A 157 10.05 6.37 -5.20
N ASP A 158 10.23 5.09 -4.97
CA ASP A 158 11.42 4.32 -5.36
C ASP A 158 11.13 3.29 -6.48
N ASP A 159 10.05 3.49 -7.25
CA ASP A 159 9.82 2.69 -8.47
C ASP A 159 10.90 3.03 -9.51
N PRO A 160 11.54 2.01 -10.14
CA PRO A 160 12.65 2.24 -11.06
C PRO A 160 12.28 3.03 -12.33
N ASP A 161 11.00 3.03 -12.74
CA ASP A 161 10.54 3.70 -13.95
C ASP A 161 9.78 5.00 -13.66
N PHE A 162 9.01 5.04 -12.57
CA PHE A 162 8.07 6.13 -12.23
C PHE A 162 8.43 6.86 -10.94
N GLY A 163 9.47 6.40 -10.21
CA GLY A 163 9.87 6.95 -8.92
C GLY A 163 10.37 8.40 -9.01
N TRP A 164 10.52 8.98 -7.84
CA TRP A 164 11.01 10.35 -7.70
C TRP A 164 12.49 10.46 -8.03
N ARG A 165 12.86 11.44 -8.86
CA ARG A 165 14.21 11.62 -9.35
C ARG A 165 15.03 12.60 -8.52
N TYR A 166 14.36 13.62 -7.94
CA TYR A 166 15.00 14.70 -7.22
C TYR A 166 14.38 14.86 -5.83
N TRP A 167 15.16 14.57 -4.82
CA TRP A 167 14.71 14.60 -3.41
C TRP A 167 15.00 15.92 -2.70
N ASP A 168 15.99 16.73 -3.23
CA ASP A 168 16.49 17.94 -2.59
C ASP A 168 15.79 19.23 -3.04
N ILE A 169 14.70 19.13 -3.78
CA ILE A 169 13.97 20.28 -4.35
C ILE A 169 12.95 20.91 -3.39
N GLY A 170 13.03 20.59 -2.10
CA GLY A 170 12.15 21.17 -1.09
C GLY A 170 10.75 20.54 -1.07
N LEU A 171 10.64 19.23 -1.31
CA LEU A 171 9.40 18.46 -1.21
C LEU A 171 8.80 18.55 0.20
N ARG A 172 7.50 18.77 0.25
CA ARG A 172 6.70 18.89 1.48
C ARG A 172 5.43 18.06 1.38
N PRO A 173 5.52 16.73 1.26
CA PRO A 173 4.34 15.88 1.24
C PRO A 173 3.63 15.89 2.59
N GLY A 174 2.36 15.47 2.62
CA GLY A 174 1.67 15.04 3.83
C GLY A 174 1.97 13.58 4.15
N GLY A 175 2.23 12.77 3.11
CA GLY A 175 2.57 11.37 3.22
C GLY A 175 3.49 10.89 2.12
N ILE A 176 3.95 9.65 2.26
CA ILE A 176 4.79 8.93 1.31
C ILE A 176 4.34 7.46 1.24
N GLU A 177 4.25 6.89 0.06
CA GLU A 177 4.05 5.46 -0.10
C GLU A 177 5.33 4.72 0.27
N VAL A 178 5.24 3.87 1.28
CA VAL A 178 6.35 2.98 1.69
C VAL A 178 6.21 1.60 1.05
N LEU A 179 5.01 1.26 0.62
CA LEU A 179 4.68 0.07 -0.17
C LEU A 179 3.65 0.47 -1.22
N ASN A 180 3.85 -0.03 -2.45
CA ASN A 180 2.84 -0.03 -3.50
C ASN A 180 2.76 -1.44 -4.10
N LEU A 181 1.55 -2.02 -4.17
CA LEU A 181 1.36 -3.40 -4.63
C LEU A 181 1.72 -3.58 -6.10
N PHE A 182 1.46 -2.58 -6.94
CA PHE A 182 1.80 -2.64 -8.35
C PHE A 182 3.33 -2.61 -8.57
N THR A 183 4.04 -1.71 -7.86
CA THR A 183 5.51 -1.67 -7.86
C THR A 183 6.09 -2.99 -7.34
N SER A 184 5.52 -3.57 -6.26
CA SER A 184 5.93 -4.89 -5.76
C SER A 184 5.80 -5.98 -6.83
N LEU A 185 4.67 -6.02 -7.54
CA LEU A 185 4.46 -6.98 -8.64
C LEU A 185 5.46 -6.75 -9.79
N ARG A 186 5.72 -5.50 -10.16
CA ARG A 186 6.69 -5.14 -11.20
C ARG A 186 8.13 -5.49 -10.81
N GLY A 187 8.46 -5.41 -9.53
CA GLY A 187 9.77 -5.81 -9.00
C GLY A 187 10.00 -7.33 -8.96
N THR A 188 8.95 -8.17 -9.13
CA THR A 188 9.12 -9.62 -9.10
C THR A 188 9.85 -10.16 -10.34
N SER A 189 10.68 -11.20 -10.13
CA SER A 189 11.35 -11.88 -11.22
C SER A 189 10.37 -12.66 -12.12
N TRP A 190 10.78 -12.92 -13.36
CA TRP A 190 9.99 -13.71 -14.31
C TRP A 190 9.56 -15.09 -13.76
N PRO A 191 10.42 -15.90 -13.10
CA PRO A 191 9.96 -17.16 -12.51
C PRO A 191 8.93 -16.99 -11.40
N GLU A 192 9.01 -15.91 -10.62
CA GLU A 192 8.03 -15.59 -9.56
C GLU A 192 6.69 -15.19 -10.16
N ARG A 193 6.68 -14.35 -11.22
CA ARG A 193 5.46 -14.00 -11.95
C ARG A 193 4.76 -15.24 -12.54
N LEU A 194 5.56 -16.18 -13.09
CA LEU A 194 5.01 -17.45 -13.57
C LEU A 194 4.35 -18.24 -12.42
N ARG A 195 5.02 -18.34 -11.27
CA ARG A 195 4.47 -19.02 -10.09
C ARG A 195 3.19 -18.31 -9.59
N LEU A 196 3.18 -16.99 -9.59
CA LEU A 196 1.96 -16.21 -9.29
C LEU A 196 0.81 -16.64 -10.21
N GLY A 197 1.02 -16.60 -11.52
CA GLY A 197 -0.01 -17.02 -12.49
C GLY A 197 -0.47 -18.48 -12.29
N MET A 198 0.44 -19.37 -11.88
CA MET A 198 0.11 -20.78 -11.60
C MET A 198 -0.70 -20.98 -10.33
N TYR A 199 -0.38 -20.28 -9.24
CA TYR A 199 -0.99 -20.53 -7.92
C TYR A 199 -2.11 -19.57 -7.56
N TYR A 200 -2.20 -18.41 -8.20
CA TYR A 200 -3.28 -17.45 -7.99
C TYR A 200 -4.70 -18.06 -8.15
N PRO A 201 -4.96 -18.95 -9.15
CA PRO A 201 -6.27 -19.59 -9.27
C PRO A 201 -6.67 -20.49 -8.09
N PHE A 202 -5.70 -20.97 -7.30
CA PHE A 202 -5.99 -21.71 -6.07
C PHE A 202 -6.20 -20.77 -4.88
N SER A 203 -5.44 -19.68 -4.82
CA SER A 203 -5.56 -18.68 -3.76
C SER A 203 -4.96 -17.35 -4.23
N HIS A 204 -5.78 -16.29 -4.26
CA HIS A 204 -5.27 -14.95 -4.53
C HIS A 204 -4.24 -14.50 -3.49
N TYR A 205 -4.30 -15.01 -2.24
CA TYR A 205 -3.30 -14.72 -1.19
C TYR A 205 -1.88 -15.20 -1.54
N TYR A 206 -1.70 -16.03 -2.57
CA TYR A 206 -0.35 -16.36 -3.05
C TYR A 206 0.40 -15.10 -3.51
N PHE A 207 -0.32 -14.03 -3.85
CA PHE A 207 0.23 -12.71 -4.18
C PHE A 207 1.14 -12.15 -3.09
N LEU A 208 0.92 -12.46 -1.81
CA LEU A 208 1.74 -12.01 -0.68
C LEU A 208 3.22 -12.36 -0.83
N LYS A 209 3.54 -13.40 -1.61
CA LYS A 209 4.93 -13.78 -1.93
C LYS A 209 5.67 -12.71 -2.76
N SER A 210 4.93 -11.88 -3.48
CA SER A 210 5.50 -10.80 -4.30
C SER A 210 5.67 -9.49 -3.55
N ILE A 211 5.05 -9.34 -2.37
CA ILE A 211 5.13 -8.09 -1.60
C ILE A 211 6.58 -7.87 -1.14
N ALA A 212 7.09 -6.68 -1.43
CA ALA A 212 8.39 -6.20 -0.99
C ALA A 212 8.29 -4.71 -0.65
N ILE A 213 8.88 -4.32 0.47
CA ILE A 213 9.05 -2.91 0.84
C ILE A 213 10.50 -2.54 0.53
N PRO A 214 10.77 -1.61 -0.40
CA PRO A 214 12.12 -1.16 -0.66
C PRO A 214 12.73 -0.51 0.58
N ALA A 215 13.96 -0.86 0.91
CA ALA A 215 14.66 -0.26 2.06
C ALA A 215 14.85 1.26 1.86
N GLU A 216 15.00 1.69 0.62
CA GLU A 216 15.11 3.08 0.21
C GLU A 216 13.82 3.86 0.54
N SER A 217 12.64 3.28 0.33
CA SER A 217 11.36 3.94 0.65
C SER A 217 11.24 4.21 2.15
N LEU A 218 11.63 3.25 2.99
CA LEU A 218 11.68 3.45 4.44
C LEU A 218 12.73 4.50 4.83
N ALA A 219 13.91 4.48 4.20
CA ALA A 219 14.97 5.46 4.45
C ALA A 219 14.55 6.88 4.04
N HIS A 220 13.88 7.05 2.90
CA HIS A 220 13.32 8.33 2.48
C HIS A 220 12.25 8.81 3.46
N TRP A 221 11.36 7.92 3.90
CA TRP A 221 10.35 8.25 4.91
C TRP A 221 11.01 8.70 6.22
N ASP A 222 11.96 7.92 6.75
CA ASP A 222 12.71 8.28 7.96
C ASP A 222 13.43 9.63 7.81
N GLY A 223 13.99 9.93 6.63
CA GLY A 223 14.58 11.22 6.32
C GLY A 223 13.59 12.39 6.30
N PHE A 224 12.37 12.17 5.81
CA PHE A 224 11.29 13.16 5.88
C PHE A 224 10.81 13.41 7.31
N LEU A 225 10.71 12.36 8.12
CA LEU A 225 10.30 12.44 9.53
C LEU A 225 11.22 13.33 10.38
N GLN A 226 12.50 13.47 9.99
CA GLN A 226 13.41 14.42 10.65
C GLN A 226 13.07 15.89 10.34
N ARG A 227 12.24 16.15 9.33
CA ARG A 227 11.90 17.51 8.85
C ARG A 227 10.47 17.92 9.17
N GLY A 228 9.56 16.97 9.40
CA GLY A 228 8.15 17.24 9.62
C GLY A 228 7.31 16.00 9.86
N LYS A 229 6.02 16.20 10.08
CA LYS A 229 5.02 15.14 10.20
C LYS A 229 4.62 14.65 8.82
N ILE A 230 5.12 13.48 8.44
CA ILE A 230 4.88 12.84 7.15
C ILE A 230 4.43 11.40 7.41
N TRP A 231 3.25 11.01 6.91
CA TRP A 231 2.71 9.68 7.18
C TRP A 231 3.17 8.66 6.14
N GLY A 232 3.45 7.44 6.59
CA GLY A 232 3.72 6.31 5.70
C GLY A 232 2.42 5.63 5.27
N PHE A 233 2.31 5.29 3.98
CA PHE A 233 1.15 4.65 3.39
C PHE A 233 1.53 3.34 2.70
N GLU A 234 0.73 2.28 2.89
CA GLU A 234 0.71 1.12 2.01
C GLU A 234 -0.39 1.31 0.97
N ALA A 235 0.03 1.44 -0.28
CA ALA A 235 -0.85 1.73 -1.40
C ALA A 235 -1.33 0.45 -2.08
N SER A 236 -2.64 0.36 -2.32
CA SER A 236 -3.23 -0.77 -3.03
C SER A 236 -3.03 -0.70 -4.53
N ASP A 237 -3.02 0.50 -5.09
CA ASP A 237 -2.95 0.80 -6.52
C ASP A 237 -3.94 -0.05 -7.34
N ALA A 238 -5.17 -0.12 -6.81
CA ALA A 238 -6.19 -1.03 -7.28
C ALA A 238 -6.90 -0.49 -8.51
N HIS A 239 -6.86 -1.28 -9.59
CA HIS A 239 -7.58 -0.98 -10.85
C HIS A 239 -8.72 -1.98 -11.12
N GLY A 240 -8.84 -3.05 -10.30
CA GLY A 240 -9.84 -4.11 -10.48
C GLY A 240 -9.55 -5.07 -11.63
N GLY A 241 -8.30 -5.12 -12.10
CA GLY A 241 -7.83 -5.95 -13.18
C GLY A 241 -7.03 -5.17 -14.24
N PHE A 242 -6.92 -5.71 -15.43
CA PHE A 242 -6.21 -5.08 -16.55
C PHE A 242 -6.85 -5.41 -17.90
N ARG A 243 -6.57 -4.56 -18.89
CA ARG A 243 -7.04 -4.77 -20.27
C ARG A 243 -5.91 -5.31 -21.15
N VAL A 244 -6.21 -6.37 -21.90
CA VAL A 244 -5.33 -6.91 -22.94
C VAL A 244 -5.85 -6.46 -24.31
N GLY A 245 -5.22 -5.43 -24.86
CA GLY A 245 -5.75 -4.77 -26.06
C GLY A 245 -7.12 -4.13 -25.83
N SER A 246 -7.92 -4.01 -26.87
CA SER A 246 -9.27 -3.40 -26.81
C SER A 246 -10.39 -4.42 -26.60
N TRP A 247 -10.09 -5.72 -26.53
CA TRP A 247 -11.10 -6.79 -26.63
C TRP A 247 -11.20 -7.70 -25.41
N LEU A 248 -10.18 -7.74 -24.54
CA LEU A 248 -10.18 -8.60 -23.36
C LEU A 248 -9.92 -7.80 -22.09
N GLU A 249 -10.89 -7.83 -21.18
CA GLU A 249 -10.77 -7.31 -19.83
C GLU A 249 -10.61 -8.48 -18.86
N MET A 250 -9.51 -8.50 -18.11
CA MET A 250 -9.23 -9.50 -17.10
C MET A 250 -9.42 -8.85 -15.72
N LYS A 251 -10.45 -9.27 -14.99
CA LYS A 251 -10.76 -8.78 -13.62
C LYS A 251 -9.90 -9.49 -12.55
N VAL A 252 -8.59 -9.53 -12.77
CA VAL A 252 -7.63 -10.19 -11.87
C VAL A 252 -6.37 -9.33 -11.80
N PRO A 253 -5.91 -8.94 -10.59
CA PRO A 253 -6.65 -9.01 -9.33
C PRO A 253 -7.89 -8.13 -9.35
N SER A 254 -8.98 -8.59 -8.74
CA SER A 254 -10.17 -7.76 -8.53
C SER A 254 -9.92 -6.70 -7.44
N TYR A 255 -10.83 -5.72 -7.28
CA TYR A 255 -10.74 -4.81 -6.13
C TYR A 255 -10.84 -5.57 -4.81
N ALA A 256 -11.73 -6.56 -4.71
CA ALA A 256 -11.85 -7.39 -3.51
C ALA A 256 -10.55 -8.14 -3.19
N ASP A 257 -9.86 -8.70 -4.21
CA ASP A 257 -8.56 -9.32 -4.01
C ASP A 257 -7.55 -8.30 -3.46
N THR A 258 -7.42 -7.14 -4.13
CA THR A 258 -6.45 -6.10 -3.78
C THR A 258 -6.71 -5.52 -2.38
N PHE A 259 -7.99 -5.27 -2.04
CA PHE A 259 -8.41 -4.77 -0.73
C PHE A 259 -8.20 -5.80 0.39
N SER A 260 -8.10 -7.09 0.03
CA SER A 260 -7.76 -8.14 0.99
C SER A 260 -6.27 -8.24 1.28
N PHE A 261 -5.38 -7.63 0.45
CA PHE A 261 -3.94 -7.76 0.63
C PHE A 261 -3.38 -6.74 1.62
N VAL A 262 -3.74 -5.47 1.48
CA VAL A 262 -3.25 -4.36 2.32
C VAL A 262 -4.38 -3.45 2.77
N GLY A 263 -4.16 -2.73 3.85
CA GLY A 263 -5.09 -1.73 4.33
C GLY A 263 -4.56 -0.98 5.54
N MET A 264 -5.22 0.13 5.85
CA MET A 264 -4.96 0.94 7.02
C MET A 264 -5.95 0.56 8.13
N GLY A 265 -5.44 0.17 9.30
CA GLY A 265 -6.22 -0.09 10.49
C GLY A 265 -6.42 1.21 11.28
N ILE A 266 -7.67 1.60 11.50
CA ILE A 266 -8.07 2.83 12.16
C ILE A 266 -8.87 2.49 13.41
N SER A 267 -8.59 3.16 14.51
CA SER A 267 -9.35 2.98 15.76
C SER A 267 -10.83 3.32 15.56
N ARG A 268 -11.73 2.52 16.15
CA ARG A 268 -13.19 2.76 16.10
C ARG A 268 -13.64 4.09 16.70
N ARG A 269 -12.78 4.78 17.45
CA ARG A 269 -13.06 6.16 17.89
C ARG A 269 -13.31 7.14 16.72
N TYR A 270 -12.79 6.79 15.53
CA TYR A 270 -12.97 7.55 14.29
C TYR A 270 -14.10 7.02 13.40
N GLU A 271 -15.05 6.22 13.94
CA GLU A 271 -16.12 5.62 13.13
C GLU A 271 -16.98 6.67 12.41
N ALA A 272 -17.15 7.84 13.00
CA ALA A 272 -17.89 8.95 12.39
C ALA A 272 -17.10 9.69 11.29
N ASP A 273 -15.77 9.70 11.37
CA ASP A 273 -14.88 10.37 10.41
C ASP A 273 -13.52 9.64 10.32
N PRO A 274 -13.45 8.52 9.60
CA PRO A 274 -12.19 7.77 9.46
C PRO A 274 -11.12 8.52 8.65
N GLU A 275 -11.50 9.50 7.80
CA GLU A 275 -10.55 10.35 7.10
C GLU A 275 -9.74 11.22 8.06
N ALA A 276 -10.34 11.67 9.16
CA ALA A 276 -9.62 12.46 10.17
C ALA A 276 -8.45 11.69 10.78
N ALA A 277 -8.60 10.37 11.03
CA ALA A 277 -7.51 9.51 11.48
C ALA A 277 -6.38 9.44 10.46
N VAL A 278 -6.71 9.29 9.17
CA VAL A 278 -5.71 9.25 8.11
C VAL A 278 -4.95 10.57 8.02
N ARG A 279 -5.63 11.70 8.11
CA ARG A 279 -5.02 13.03 8.08
C ARG A 279 -4.14 13.32 9.30
N SER A 280 -4.50 12.81 10.47
CA SER A 280 -3.73 13.00 11.71
C SER A 280 -2.56 12.01 11.86
N GLY A 281 -2.50 10.93 11.07
CA GLY A 281 -1.51 9.87 11.20
C GLY A 281 -1.86 8.82 12.26
N ASP A 282 -3.07 8.87 12.83
CA ASP A 282 -3.54 7.90 13.82
C ASP A 282 -4.13 6.65 13.16
N PHE A 283 -3.29 5.98 12.42
CA PHE A 283 -3.56 4.70 11.77
C PHE A 283 -2.27 3.88 11.66
N PHE A 284 -2.41 2.61 11.43
CA PHE A 284 -1.30 1.72 11.07
C PHE A 284 -1.56 1.04 9.73
N ASN A 285 -0.50 0.76 9.00
CA ASN A 285 -0.56 -0.03 7.78
C ASN A 285 -0.46 -1.52 8.11
N CYS A 286 -1.19 -2.36 7.38
CA CYS A 286 -1.22 -3.79 7.62
C CYS A 286 -1.33 -4.59 6.31
N ILE A 287 -0.49 -5.59 6.15
CA ILE A 287 -0.64 -6.62 5.11
C ILE A 287 -1.75 -7.58 5.55
N ARG A 288 -3.01 -7.16 5.37
CA ARG A 288 -4.23 -7.85 5.81
C ARG A 288 -4.35 -9.28 5.29
N GLY A 289 -3.79 -9.53 4.11
CA GLY A 289 -3.76 -10.86 3.52
C GLY A 289 -2.93 -11.87 4.32
N ALA A 290 -2.01 -11.40 5.16
CA ALA A 290 -1.27 -12.25 6.10
C ALA A 290 -1.99 -12.44 7.44
N GLY A 291 -3.11 -11.75 7.65
CA GLY A 291 -3.94 -11.74 8.84
C GLY A 291 -4.13 -10.32 9.37
N GLU A 292 -5.23 -10.10 10.05
CA GLU A 292 -5.51 -8.85 10.75
C GLU A 292 -5.21 -9.03 12.24
N PRO A 293 -4.59 -8.04 12.93
CA PRO A 293 -4.32 -8.15 14.36
C PRO A 293 -5.64 -8.15 15.16
N GLU A 294 -5.72 -8.97 16.19
CA GLU A 294 -6.80 -8.85 17.19
C GLU A 294 -6.67 -7.52 17.92
N ARG A 295 -5.42 -7.13 18.24
CA ARG A 295 -5.11 -5.84 18.83
C ARG A 295 -3.72 -5.40 18.39
N PHE A 296 -3.60 -4.16 17.97
CA PHE A 296 -2.34 -3.46 17.76
C PHE A 296 -2.44 -2.09 18.41
N GLU A 297 -1.56 -1.80 19.34
CA GLU A 297 -1.46 -0.50 20.00
C GLU A 297 -0.03 -0.02 19.93
N PHE A 298 0.14 1.25 19.59
CA PHE A 298 1.38 1.98 19.75
C PHE A 298 1.03 3.36 20.27
N SER A 299 1.44 3.64 21.49
CA SER A 299 1.14 4.89 22.20
C SER A 299 2.33 5.34 23.04
N ALA A 300 2.38 6.65 23.32
CA ALA A 300 3.22 7.21 24.36
C ALA A 300 2.33 7.62 25.55
N HIS A 301 2.87 7.53 26.75
CA HIS A 301 2.19 7.91 27.99
C HIS A 301 3.03 8.92 28.77
N SER A 302 2.42 10.00 29.24
CA SER A 302 3.05 10.98 30.14
C SER A 302 2.04 11.43 31.18
N GLY A 303 2.27 11.05 32.44
CA GLY A 303 1.30 11.27 33.51
C GLY A 303 -0.01 10.51 33.24
N PHE A 304 -1.12 11.25 33.05
CA PHE A 304 -2.44 10.68 32.73
C PHE A 304 -2.84 10.85 31.27
N GLN A 305 -1.92 11.25 30.40
CA GLN A 305 -2.19 11.51 28.97
C GLN A 305 -1.59 10.43 28.10
N ASP A 306 -2.38 10.02 27.10
CA ASP A 306 -2.01 9.11 26.05
C ASP A 306 -1.84 9.86 24.74
N PHE A 307 -0.78 9.53 24.01
CA PHE A 307 -0.40 10.11 22.74
C PHE A 307 -0.34 8.99 21.70
N PRO A 308 -1.32 8.87 20.80
CA PRO A 308 -1.31 7.86 19.74
C PRO A 308 -0.32 8.21 18.62
N SER A 309 -0.23 7.34 17.62
CA SER A 309 0.50 7.64 16.38
C SER A 309 0.06 8.98 15.78
N GLY A 310 1.01 9.73 15.26
CA GLY A 310 0.80 11.09 14.72
C GLY A 310 1.02 12.21 15.74
N ASP A 311 0.99 11.93 17.03
CA ASP A 311 1.05 12.94 18.08
C ASP A 311 2.49 13.30 18.51
N ASP A 312 2.59 14.50 19.14
CA ASP A 312 3.77 14.96 19.86
C ASP A 312 3.61 14.59 21.33
N ALA A 313 4.51 13.75 21.83
CA ALA A 313 4.57 13.35 23.24
C ALA A 313 5.67 14.12 23.97
N PRO A 314 5.49 14.45 25.26
CA PRO A 314 6.53 15.08 26.07
C PRO A 314 7.81 14.27 26.12
N LEU A 315 8.94 14.94 26.38
CA LEU A 315 10.21 14.27 26.66
C LEU A 315 10.05 13.31 27.85
N ASN A 316 10.72 12.18 27.80
CA ASN A 316 10.67 11.12 28.82
C ASN A 316 9.27 10.48 28.98
N SER A 317 8.43 10.53 27.96
CA SER A 317 7.22 9.69 27.89
C SER A 317 7.62 8.22 27.83
N SER A 318 6.78 7.34 28.40
CA SER A 318 6.93 5.90 28.21
C SER A 318 6.24 5.48 26.92
N LEU A 319 6.91 4.68 26.09
CA LEU A 319 6.34 4.11 24.87
C LEU A 319 5.86 2.70 25.13
N HIS A 320 4.66 2.40 24.65
CA HIS A 320 4.01 1.12 24.78
C HIS A 320 3.63 0.55 23.40
N VAL A 321 3.99 -0.73 23.17
CA VAL A 321 3.59 -1.49 21.97
C VAL A 321 2.94 -2.79 22.43
N LEU A 322 1.72 -3.04 21.94
CA LEU A 322 1.02 -4.30 22.12
C LEU A 322 0.57 -4.85 20.77
N VAL A 323 0.84 -6.12 20.53
CA VAL A 323 0.45 -6.83 19.30
C VAL A 323 -0.18 -8.16 19.66
N GLN A 324 -1.48 -8.32 19.42
CA GLN A 324 -2.16 -9.60 19.63
C GLN A 324 -2.62 -10.18 18.29
N VAL A 325 -2.22 -11.41 18.03
CA VAL A 325 -2.60 -12.20 16.87
C VAL A 325 -2.69 -13.67 17.25
N ALA A 326 -3.76 -14.36 16.82
CA ALA A 326 -3.96 -15.77 17.20
C ALA A 326 -2.92 -16.67 16.52
N ASN A 327 -2.36 -17.58 17.33
CA ASN A 327 -1.52 -18.71 16.87
C ASN A 327 -0.31 -18.30 16.00
N GLN A 328 0.16 -17.07 16.09
CA GLN A 328 1.28 -16.57 15.30
C GLN A 328 2.28 -15.83 16.20
N ALA A 329 3.54 -16.22 16.17
CA ALA A 329 4.60 -15.47 16.83
C ALA A 329 4.94 -14.21 16.04
N VAL A 330 5.24 -13.12 16.74
CA VAL A 330 5.62 -11.84 16.16
C VAL A 330 6.98 -11.39 16.65
N ARG A 331 7.69 -10.66 15.81
CA ARG A 331 8.90 -9.92 16.12
C ARG A 331 8.58 -8.44 16.01
N VAL A 332 8.73 -7.72 17.09
CA VAL A 332 8.44 -6.28 17.21
C VAL A 332 9.75 -5.51 17.22
N VAL A 333 9.88 -4.53 16.34
CA VAL A 333 11.04 -3.63 16.26
C VAL A 333 10.56 -2.20 16.49
N LEU A 334 10.98 -1.60 17.58
CA LEU A 334 10.82 -0.17 17.82
C LEU A 334 11.98 0.57 17.14
N LYS A 335 11.65 1.42 16.20
CA LYS A 335 12.60 2.29 15.50
C LYS A 335 12.64 3.64 16.17
N LYS A 336 13.84 4.24 16.27
CA LYS A 336 14.06 5.62 16.66
C LYS A 336 14.90 6.30 15.61
N ASP A 337 14.39 7.39 15.03
CA ASP A 337 15.09 8.16 13.99
C ASP A 337 15.60 7.28 12.83
N GLY A 338 14.80 6.27 12.42
CA GLY A 338 15.11 5.32 11.36
C GLY A 338 15.96 4.10 11.81
N ALA A 339 16.63 4.14 12.95
CA ALA A 339 17.43 3.02 13.46
C ALA A 339 16.65 2.14 14.44
N ALA A 340 16.98 0.84 14.50
CA ALA A 340 16.39 -0.05 15.52
C ALA A 340 16.88 0.37 16.92
N ALA A 341 15.94 0.76 17.78
CA ALA A 341 16.21 1.14 19.18
C ALA A 341 16.00 -0.05 20.12
N ARG A 342 14.98 -0.87 19.87
CA ARG A 342 14.66 -2.06 20.64
C ARG A 342 13.99 -3.11 19.75
N GLU A 343 14.26 -4.38 20.03
CA GLU A 343 13.68 -5.50 19.30
C GLU A 343 13.36 -6.64 20.28
N ILE A 344 12.20 -7.27 20.08
CA ILE A 344 11.79 -8.45 20.83
C ILE A 344 11.11 -9.47 19.90
N VAL A 345 11.11 -10.73 20.32
CA VAL A 345 10.18 -11.74 19.84
C VAL A 345 9.14 -11.94 20.93
N GLY A 346 7.95 -11.43 20.71
CA GLY A 346 6.87 -11.36 21.69
C GLY A 346 5.83 -10.31 21.29
N ASP A 347 4.77 -10.21 22.07
CA ASP A 347 3.58 -9.40 21.81
C ASP A 347 3.57 -8.03 22.53
N HIS A 348 4.57 -7.76 23.36
CA HIS A 348 4.58 -6.58 24.23
C HIS A 348 5.98 -5.99 24.34
N LEU A 349 6.13 -4.68 24.08
CA LEU A 349 7.39 -3.96 24.21
C LEU A 349 7.15 -2.60 24.86
N ASP A 350 7.84 -2.35 25.99
CA ASP A 350 7.85 -1.05 26.66
C ASP A 350 9.22 -0.39 26.57
N LEU A 351 9.24 0.92 26.49
CA LEU A 351 10.43 1.75 26.64
C LEU A 351 10.09 2.91 27.57
N GLU A 352 10.56 2.80 28.82
CA GLU A 352 10.44 3.88 29.80
C GLU A 352 11.38 5.04 29.48
N ASP A 353 10.98 6.25 29.88
CA ASP A 353 11.79 7.46 29.77
C ASP A 353 12.39 7.66 28.36
N ALA A 354 11.57 7.52 27.32
CA ALA A 354 12.03 7.60 25.95
C ALA A 354 12.75 8.94 25.67
N PRO A 355 14.02 8.92 25.22
CA PRO A 355 14.74 10.13 24.85
C PRO A 355 14.11 10.79 23.62
N ALA A 356 14.37 12.10 23.43
CA ALA A 356 13.85 12.84 22.28
C ALA A 356 14.18 12.14 20.97
N GLY A 357 13.18 12.04 20.07
CA GLY A 357 13.30 11.40 18.77
C GLY A 357 11.96 11.05 18.15
N VAL A 358 12.00 10.53 16.93
CA VAL A 358 10.84 10.06 16.20
C VAL A 358 10.77 8.53 16.28
N TYR A 359 9.68 8.02 16.83
CA TYR A 359 9.52 6.60 17.08
C TYR A 359 8.42 6.01 16.20
N ARG A 360 8.67 4.85 15.58
CA ARG A 360 7.69 4.04 14.85
C ARG A 360 7.94 2.55 15.07
N VAL A 361 6.96 1.74 14.77
CA VAL A 361 6.99 0.29 15.00
C VAL A 361 6.89 -0.47 13.69
N GLU A 362 7.75 -1.48 13.56
CA GLU A 362 7.68 -2.52 12.54
C GLU A 362 7.38 -3.86 13.21
N VAL A 363 6.33 -4.56 12.77
CA VAL A 363 5.99 -5.89 13.28
C VAL A 363 6.14 -6.91 12.17
N PHE A 364 6.82 -8.01 12.45
CA PHE A 364 7.06 -9.10 11.50
C PHE A 364 6.41 -10.38 12.01
N LEU A 365 5.77 -11.14 11.10
CA LEU A 365 5.25 -12.48 11.40
C LEU A 365 6.39 -13.51 11.32
N VAL A 366 6.57 -14.31 12.37
CA VAL A 366 7.65 -15.30 12.43
C VAL A 366 7.18 -16.59 11.74
N GLY A 367 7.83 -16.97 10.63
CA GLY A 367 7.54 -18.23 9.93
C GLY A 367 6.21 -18.26 9.18
N HIS A 368 5.67 -17.10 8.78
CA HIS A 368 4.43 -17.04 8.01
C HIS A 368 4.59 -17.72 6.62
N PRO A 369 3.62 -18.54 6.16
CA PRO A 369 3.79 -19.36 4.94
C PRO A 369 3.80 -18.55 3.65
N LEU A 370 3.17 -17.38 3.62
CA LEU A 370 3.01 -16.56 2.41
C LEU A 370 3.74 -15.21 2.48
N LEU A 371 3.91 -14.62 3.65
CA LEU A 371 4.63 -13.35 3.80
C LEU A 371 6.12 -13.61 4.06
N ARG A 372 6.99 -12.85 3.41
CA ARG A 372 8.44 -12.92 3.60
C ARG A 372 8.82 -12.41 4.99
N ALA A 373 9.85 -13.00 5.59
CA ALA A 373 10.30 -12.67 6.96
C ALA A 373 10.94 -11.26 7.09
N ASP A 374 11.36 -10.68 5.97
CA ASP A 374 11.95 -9.34 5.88
C ASP A 374 10.93 -8.24 5.57
N VAL A 375 9.66 -8.58 5.35
CA VAL A 375 8.58 -7.65 5.10
C VAL A 375 7.79 -7.42 6.39
N PRO A 376 7.72 -6.19 6.92
CA PRO A 376 6.83 -5.88 8.03
C PRO A 376 5.37 -6.22 7.69
N TRP A 377 4.72 -6.92 8.60
CA TRP A 377 3.27 -7.17 8.54
C TRP A 377 2.47 -5.95 8.95
N ILE A 378 2.97 -5.22 9.95
CA ILE A 378 2.42 -3.94 10.41
C ILE A 378 3.52 -2.88 10.40
N LEU A 379 3.18 -1.70 9.90
CA LEU A 379 3.95 -0.47 10.00
C LEU A 379 3.10 0.60 10.69
N SER A 380 3.52 1.06 11.87
CA SER A 380 2.87 2.22 12.51
C SER A 380 3.30 3.52 11.86
N ASN A 381 2.45 4.54 11.96
CA ASN A 381 2.91 5.91 11.87
C ASN A 381 3.67 6.31 13.14
N PRO A 382 4.48 7.38 13.11
CA PRO A 382 5.36 7.74 14.20
C PRO A 382 4.66 8.46 15.36
N ILE A 383 5.31 8.40 16.54
CA ILE A 383 5.12 9.32 17.67
C ILE A 383 6.38 10.17 17.79
N PHE A 384 6.21 11.46 18.07
CA PHE A 384 7.29 12.44 18.17
C PHE A 384 7.53 12.76 19.66
N VAL A 385 8.61 12.24 20.24
CA VAL A 385 8.91 12.41 21.67
C VAL A 385 9.87 13.58 21.89
N GLY A 386 9.48 14.59 22.67
CA GLY A 386 10.32 15.72 23.02
C GLY A 386 10.78 16.55 21.81
N THR A 387 10.10 16.40 20.68
CA THR A 387 10.42 17.15 19.45
C THR A 387 9.10 17.68 18.88
N GLU A 388 8.86 18.98 19.00
CA GLU A 388 7.74 19.59 18.30
C GLU A 388 8.03 19.60 16.79
N ARG A 389 7.23 18.87 16.03
CA ARG A 389 7.29 18.86 14.56
C ARG A 389 6.04 19.53 14.01
N GLU A 390 6.21 20.57 13.23
CA GLU A 390 5.09 21.23 12.58
C GLU A 390 4.51 20.33 11.47
N THR A 391 3.18 20.22 11.42
CA THR A 391 2.47 19.92 10.18
C THR A 391 2.78 21.06 9.22
N LEU A 392 3.44 20.75 8.10
CA LEU A 392 3.89 21.78 7.16
C LEU A 392 2.69 22.57 6.63
N PRO A 393 2.54 23.89 6.98
CA PRO A 393 1.40 24.68 6.53
C PRO A 393 1.47 24.89 5.02
N ALA A 394 0.32 24.99 4.37
CA ALA A 394 0.21 25.44 3.00
C ALA A 394 0.85 26.84 2.86
N ARG A 395 1.91 26.98 2.11
CA ARG A 395 2.40 28.33 1.73
C ARG A 395 1.42 28.90 0.71
N ARG A 396 0.74 29.97 1.05
CA ARG A 396 -0.07 30.73 0.09
C ARG A 396 0.89 31.42 -0.91
N PHE A 397 1.16 30.78 -2.04
CA PHE A 397 1.78 31.43 -3.19
C PHE A 397 0.73 32.27 -3.97
N THR A 398 0.12 33.23 -3.31
CA THR A 398 -0.90 34.09 -3.93
C THR A 398 -0.30 35.12 -4.90
N THR A 399 1.03 35.28 -4.94
CA THR A 399 1.63 36.47 -5.63
C THR A 399 2.13 36.15 -7.05
N ILE A 400 2.43 34.91 -7.43
CA ILE A 400 3.03 34.61 -8.75
C ILE A 400 1.97 34.34 -9.84
N ARG A 401 0.78 33.85 -9.47
CA ARG A 401 -0.29 33.56 -10.47
C ARG A 401 -1.01 34.76 -11.02
N ALA A 402 -1.07 35.87 -10.29
CA ALA A 402 -1.67 37.11 -10.79
C ALA A 402 -0.88 37.75 -11.98
N GLN A 403 0.37 37.32 -12.22
CA GLN A 403 1.21 37.82 -13.31
C GLN A 403 1.29 36.88 -14.53
N LEU A 404 0.81 35.63 -14.43
CA LEU A 404 0.78 34.72 -15.55
C LEU A 404 -0.69 34.60 -16.02
N GLY A 405 -1.05 35.49 -16.93
CA GLY A 405 -2.37 35.46 -17.61
C GLY A 405 -2.67 34.09 -18.23
N PRO A 406 -3.94 33.81 -18.59
CA PRO A 406 -4.39 32.49 -19.02
C PRO A 406 -3.70 32.09 -20.33
N ARG A 407 -2.67 31.26 -20.26
CA ARG A 407 -2.13 30.54 -21.40
C ARG A 407 -2.89 29.25 -21.61
N ALA A 408 -4.06 29.37 -22.21
CA ALA A 408 -4.97 28.25 -22.53
C ALA A 408 -4.70 27.61 -23.90
N GLU A 409 -3.46 27.46 -24.39
CA GLU A 409 -3.24 26.94 -25.74
C GLU A 409 -2.13 25.89 -25.95
N TRP A 410 -1.64 25.23 -24.90
CA TRP A 410 -0.52 24.28 -25.06
C TRP A 410 -0.90 22.79 -25.12
N TYR A 411 -2.20 22.44 -25.24
CA TYR A 411 -2.65 21.04 -25.32
C TYR A 411 -3.43 20.73 -26.62
N LYS A 412 -2.87 21.14 -27.74
CA LYS A 412 -3.26 20.57 -29.04
C LYS A 412 -1.99 20.14 -29.78
N ARG A 413 -1.37 19.04 -29.32
CA ARG A 413 -0.55 18.17 -30.17
C ARG A 413 -0.37 16.85 -29.46
#